data_40cc1e20f778cef8d1b0a19c562ea3ba
#
_entry.id   40cc1e20f778cef8d1b0a19c562ea3ba
#
_cell.length_a   1.000
_cell.length_b   1.000
_cell.length_c   1.000
_cell.angle_alpha   90.00
_cell.angle_beta   90.00
_cell.angle_gamma   90.00
#
_symmetry.space_group_name_H-M   'P 1'
#
loop_
_entity.id
_entity.type
_entity.pdbx_description
1 polymer ?
#
loop_
_entity_poly.entity_id
_entity_poly.type
_entity_poly.pdbx_seq_one_letter_code
_entity_poly.pdbx_strand_id
1 'polypeptide(L)'
;MRILSVVLAMFFALTLNAAQFSKMPNKGNSAELIQVGENKEWCPICGMKLPAYYKTNHAVKLTDGTTKQYCSIRCLAVDMPAIKDRLKEILVVAVDTDKLINADSATYVIGSSVTGTMSSVSKLGFSTKEAALEFQKEHGGELSDFDTVYNKANESLENDVEMVQKRKEKMIYPKGKKLYEVKCQEIDPMEFNLISELKAHITGKNLCKGLKGEEELQPIALYLWEVARFAHSSDRQIDVPKDAKCPVCGMFVAKYPKWAAYIKNEKGEFYFDGVKDMMKFIFNPKDYAHEPFEIIEAKVTDYYTLEALEAKDAFYVVGSDVYGPMGNELIPFSKESNAKTFRDDHKGKQIVSFDEITPELVKTLD
;
A
#
# COMPACT_ATOMS: atom_id res chain seq x y z
N MET A 1 42.72 -17.93 26.27
CA MET A 1 42.00 -16.65 26.16
C MET A 1 42.17 -15.93 24.81
N ARG A 2 43.33 -15.94 24.15
CA ARG A 2 43.54 -15.23 22.86
C ARG A 2 42.84 -15.89 21.65
N ILE A 3 42.66 -17.19 21.61
CA ILE A 3 42.02 -17.93 20.53
C ILE A 3 40.51 -17.70 20.50
N LEU A 4 39.86 -17.58 21.67
CA LEU A 4 38.40 -17.34 21.76
C LEU A 4 38.01 -15.94 21.28
N SER A 5 38.86 -14.93 21.47
CA SER A 5 38.63 -13.55 21.02
C SER A 5 38.74 -13.40 19.49
N VAL A 6 39.64 -14.19 18.86
CA VAL A 6 39.79 -14.17 17.38
C VAL A 6 38.60 -14.83 16.68
N VAL A 7 38.08 -15.95 17.26
CA VAL A 7 36.88 -16.62 16.69
C VAL A 7 35.63 -15.75 16.83
N LEU A 8 35.48 -15.05 17.96
CA LEU A 8 34.35 -14.14 18.16
C LEU A 8 34.40 -12.92 17.25
N ALA A 9 35.59 -12.37 16.96
CA ALA A 9 35.77 -11.26 16.02
C ALA A 9 35.51 -11.67 14.55
N MET A 10 35.88 -12.89 14.16
CA MET A 10 35.58 -13.45 12.84
C MET A 10 34.07 -13.67 12.63
N PHE A 11 33.34 -14.17 13.63
CA PHE A 11 31.90 -14.35 13.57
C PHE A 11 31.16 -13.00 13.46
N PHE A 12 31.63 -11.97 14.16
CA PHE A 12 31.04 -10.64 14.08
C PHE A 12 31.31 -9.94 12.74
N ALA A 13 32.48 -10.16 12.14
CA ALA A 13 32.80 -9.62 10.80
C ALA A 13 32.00 -10.32 9.68
N LEU A 14 31.71 -11.62 9.81
CA LEU A 14 30.89 -12.37 8.86
C LEU A 14 29.43 -11.92 8.90
N THR A 15 28.87 -11.65 10.07
CA THR A 15 27.47 -11.15 10.19
C THR A 15 27.28 -9.74 9.66
N LEU A 16 28.28 -8.86 9.78
CA LEU A 16 28.26 -7.53 9.19
C LEU A 16 28.30 -7.57 7.65
N ASN A 17 29.10 -8.46 7.06
CA ASN A 17 29.17 -8.66 5.62
C ASN A 17 27.86 -9.25 5.06
N ALA A 18 27.29 -10.24 5.73
CA ALA A 18 26.02 -10.84 5.33
C ALA A 18 24.86 -9.83 5.35
N ALA A 19 24.80 -8.94 6.37
CA ALA A 19 23.77 -7.89 6.45
C ALA A 19 23.91 -6.81 5.36
N GLN A 20 25.10 -6.57 4.84
CA GLN A 20 25.36 -5.62 3.73
C GLN A 20 25.05 -6.25 2.37
N PHE A 21 25.20 -7.55 2.23
CA PHE A 21 25.10 -8.25 0.93
C PHE A 21 23.73 -8.10 0.27
N SER A 22 22.65 -8.08 1.02
CA SER A 22 21.28 -8.03 0.48
C SER A 22 20.76 -6.63 0.15
N LYS A 23 21.50 -5.57 0.45
CA LYS A 23 20.95 -4.22 0.40
C LYS A 23 21.43 -3.42 -0.83
N MET A 24 22.68 -3.07 -0.89
CA MET A 24 23.21 -2.16 -1.90
C MET A 24 23.82 -2.88 -3.09
N PRO A 25 23.91 -2.25 -4.28
CA PRO A 25 24.68 -2.78 -5.39
C PRO A 25 26.13 -3.06 -5.00
N ASN A 26 26.80 -3.97 -5.73
CA ASN A 26 28.23 -4.19 -5.55
C ASN A 26 29.02 -2.91 -5.82
N LYS A 27 30.18 -2.80 -5.18
CA LYS A 27 31.04 -1.62 -5.34
C LYS A 27 31.40 -1.40 -6.81
N GLY A 28 31.05 -0.25 -7.34
CA GLY A 28 31.25 0.13 -8.74
C GLY A 28 30.03 -0.04 -9.66
N ASN A 29 28.99 -0.75 -9.21
CA ASN A 29 27.72 -0.87 -9.94
C ASN A 29 26.71 0.19 -9.45
N SER A 30 25.94 0.74 -10.38
CA SER A 30 24.81 1.63 -10.06
C SER A 30 23.51 0.82 -10.07
N ALA A 31 22.55 1.23 -9.22
CA ALA A 31 21.23 0.63 -9.23
C ALA A 31 20.50 0.93 -10.56
N GLU A 32 19.99 -0.09 -11.21
CA GLU A 32 19.14 0.02 -12.40
C GLU A 32 17.69 0.26 -11.94
N LEU A 33 17.14 1.44 -12.26
CA LEU A 33 15.77 1.79 -11.94
C LEU A 33 14.96 1.92 -13.22
N ILE A 34 13.90 1.10 -13.36
CA ILE A 34 13.07 1.09 -14.58
C ILE A 34 11.83 1.95 -14.49
N GLN A 35 11.38 2.31 -13.28
CA GLN A 35 10.28 3.26 -13.13
C GLN A 35 10.74 4.69 -13.45
N VAL A 36 9.82 5.52 -13.91
CA VAL A 36 10.09 6.88 -14.37
C VAL A 36 9.47 7.93 -13.44
N GLY A 37 9.84 9.20 -13.64
CA GLY A 37 9.31 10.33 -12.86
C GLY A 37 10.19 10.73 -11.68
N GLU A 38 9.76 11.76 -10.96
CA GLU A 38 10.48 12.33 -9.82
C GLU A 38 10.57 11.37 -8.64
N ASN A 39 9.58 10.46 -8.53
CA ASN A 39 9.45 9.46 -7.47
C ASN A 39 10.15 8.12 -7.78
N LYS A 40 10.90 8.02 -8.87
CA LYS A 40 11.52 6.77 -9.36
C LYS A 40 12.44 6.05 -8.38
N GLU A 41 12.99 6.76 -7.40
CA GLU A 41 13.93 6.17 -6.43
C GLU A 41 13.24 5.45 -5.26
N TRP A 42 11.91 5.54 -5.15
CA TRP A 42 11.18 4.98 -4.01
C TRP A 42 10.15 3.94 -4.41
N CYS A 43 10.04 2.91 -3.56
CA CYS A 43 9.01 1.87 -3.72
C CYS A 43 7.60 2.49 -3.62
N PRO A 44 6.70 2.29 -4.60
CA PRO A 44 5.36 2.88 -4.59
C PRO A 44 4.49 2.39 -3.43
N ILE A 45 4.77 1.19 -2.90
CA ILE A 45 3.96 0.55 -1.84
C ILE A 45 4.37 1.02 -0.45
N CYS A 46 5.67 1.11 -0.16
CA CYS A 46 6.16 1.37 1.21
C CYS A 46 7.11 2.56 1.33
N GLY A 47 7.42 3.25 0.23
CA GLY A 47 8.31 4.42 0.20
C GLY A 47 9.78 4.13 0.48
N MET A 48 10.22 2.87 0.61
CA MET A 48 11.64 2.57 0.82
C MET A 48 12.47 2.93 -0.40
N LYS A 49 13.68 3.47 -0.16
CA LYS A 49 14.60 3.88 -1.22
C LYS A 49 15.15 2.66 -1.95
N LEU A 50 14.80 2.48 -3.22
CA LEU A 50 15.15 1.31 -4.03
C LEU A 50 16.65 1.07 -4.13
N PRO A 51 17.51 2.07 -4.41
CA PRO A 51 18.96 1.84 -4.44
C PRO A 51 19.53 1.33 -3.12
N ALA A 52 18.96 1.73 -1.97
CA ALA A 52 19.44 1.30 -0.66
C ALA A 52 19.14 -0.19 -0.35
N TYR A 53 18.11 -0.76 -1.00
CA TYR A 53 17.67 -2.15 -0.84
C TYR A 53 17.73 -2.91 -2.16
N TYR A 54 18.63 -2.53 -3.03
CA TYR A 54 18.65 -2.89 -4.45
C TYR A 54 18.65 -4.40 -4.70
N LYS A 55 19.44 -5.16 -3.97
CA LYS A 55 19.61 -6.62 -4.17
C LYS A 55 18.36 -7.47 -3.88
N THR A 56 17.33 -6.88 -3.30
CA THR A 56 16.04 -7.54 -3.09
C THR A 56 14.94 -6.98 -4.00
N ASN A 57 15.29 -6.04 -4.89
CA ASN A 57 14.29 -5.41 -5.74
C ASN A 57 13.66 -6.40 -6.72
N HIS A 58 12.37 -6.22 -6.90
CA HIS A 58 11.60 -6.79 -8.01
C HIS A 58 10.99 -5.65 -8.81
N ALA A 59 10.68 -5.90 -10.07
CA ALA A 59 10.03 -4.90 -10.89
C ALA A 59 9.03 -5.55 -11.85
N VAL A 60 8.12 -4.76 -12.38
CA VAL A 60 7.15 -5.21 -13.38
C VAL A 60 7.09 -4.26 -14.55
N LYS A 61 6.81 -4.82 -15.73
CA LYS A 61 6.35 -4.09 -16.90
C LYS A 61 4.90 -4.46 -17.14
N LEU A 62 4.05 -3.47 -17.34
CA LEU A 62 2.64 -3.66 -17.63
C LEU A 62 2.36 -3.55 -19.14
N THR A 63 1.22 -4.04 -19.58
CA THR A 63 0.82 -4.06 -20.99
C THR A 63 0.61 -2.67 -21.57
N ASP A 64 0.31 -1.68 -20.73
CA ASP A 64 0.16 -0.26 -21.09
C ASP A 64 1.50 0.50 -21.16
N GLY A 65 2.63 -0.18 -20.93
CA GLY A 65 3.97 0.41 -20.90
C GLY A 65 4.39 0.95 -19.53
N THR A 66 3.51 0.97 -18.54
CA THR A 66 3.84 1.36 -17.17
C THR A 66 4.88 0.41 -16.57
N THR A 67 5.81 0.96 -15.79
CA THR A 67 6.81 0.20 -15.05
C THR A 67 6.73 0.54 -13.57
N LYS A 68 6.79 -0.48 -12.71
CA LYS A 68 6.87 -0.31 -11.24
C LYS A 68 8.07 -1.10 -10.71
N GLN A 69 8.74 -0.59 -9.68
CA GLN A 69 9.83 -1.29 -9.01
C GLN A 69 9.63 -1.28 -7.50
N TYR A 70 9.83 -2.43 -6.88
CA TYR A 70 9.54 -2.70 -5.47
C TYR A 70 10.82 -3.00 -4.72
N CYS A 71 10.91 -2.61 -3.46
CA CYS A 71 12.07 -2.90 -2.63
C CYS A 71 12.26 -4.39 -2.32
N SER A 72 11.22 -5.20 -2.49
CA SER A 72 11.26 -6.66 -2.29
C SER A 72 10.04 -7.35 -2.91
N ILE A 73 10.09 -8.67 -3.04
CA ILE A 73 8.97 -9.51 -3.49
C ILE A 73 7.72 -9.35 -2.61
N ARG A 74 7.87 -9.00 -1.31
CA ARG A 74 6.72 -8.71 -0.45
C ARG A 74 5.90 -7.54 -0.99
N CYS A 75 6.54 -6.45 -1.41
CA CYS A 75 5.82 -5.31 -1.96
C CYS A 75 5.22 -5.60 -3.33
N LEU A 76 5.86 -6.45 -4.14
CA LEU A 76 5.27 -6.99 -5.36
C LEU A 76 4.01 -7.82 -5.03
N ALA A 77 4.06 -8.69 -4.03
CA ALA A 77 2.91 -9.50 -3.60
C ALA A 77 1.73 -8.64 -3.13
N VAL A 78 1.99 -7.53 -2.43
CA VAL A 78 0.95 -6.56 -2.02
C VAL A 78 0.28 -5.91 -3.23
N ASP A 79 1.04 -5.54 -4.27
CA ASP A 79 0.52 -4.84 -5.45
C ASP A 79 -0.06 -5.80 -6.52
N MET A 80 0.30 -7.07 -6.48
CA MET A 80 -0.07 -8.06 -7.51
C MET A 80 -1.57 -8.14 -7.79
N PRO A 81 -2.47 -8.14 -6.80
CA PRO A 81 -3.92 -8.16 -7.07
C PRO A 81 -4.38 -7.02 -7.98
N ALA A 82 -3.78 -5.83 -7.84
CA ALA A 82 -4.13 -4.64 -8.62
C ALA A 82 -3.53 -4.63 -10.05
N ILE A 83 -2.46 -5.40 -10.31
CA ILE A 83 -1.72 -5.33 -11.58
C ILE A 83 -1.76 -6.61 -12.42
N LYS A 84 -2.19 -7.75 -11.86
CA LYS A 84 -2.07 -9.09 -12.48
C LYS A 84 -2.65 -9.17 -13.90
N ASP A 85 -3.78 -8.51 -14.16
CA ASP A 85 -4.45 -8.58 -15.47
C ASP A 85 -3.78 -7.70 -16.55
N ARG A 86 -2.90 -6.80 -16.12
CA ARG A 86 -2.08 -5.94 -16.98
C ARG A 86 -0.61 -6.35 -16.97
N LEU A 87 -0.27 -7.43 -16.27
CA LEU A 87 1.10 -7.87 -16.12
C LEU A 87 1.65 -8.39 -17.47
N LYS A 88 2.80 -7.84 -17.89
CA LYS A 88 3.53 -8.28 -19.08
C LYS A 88 4.79 -9.05 -18.72
N GLU A 89 5.54 -8.59 -17.74
CA GLU A 89 6.83 -9.18 -17.36
C GLU A 89 7.16 -8.87 -15.90
N ILE A 90 7.71 -9.83 -15.18
CA ILE A 90 8.27 -9.66 -13.86
C ILE A 90 9.78 -9.74 -13.93
N LEU A 91 10.46 -8.81 -13.28
CA LEU A 91 11.91 -8.75 -13.19
C LEU A 91 12.36 -8.86 -11.74
N VAL A 92 13.57 -9.36 -11.54
CA VAL A 92 14.27 -9.39 -10.25
C VAL A 92 15.70 -8.93 -10.42
N VAL A 93 16.25 -8.26 -9.42
CA VAL A 93 17.69 -7.98 -9.38
C VAL A 93 18.43 -9.25 -9.04
N ALA A 94 19.28 -9.70 -9.97
CA ALA A 94 20.19 -10.80 -9.71
C ALA A 94 21.34 -10.33 -8.79
N VAL A 95 21.46 -10.96 -7.63
CA VAL A 95 22.40 -10.58 -6.56
C VAL A 95 23.84 -10.65 -6.98
N ASP A 96 24.17 -11.60 -7.86
CA ASP A 96 25.49 -11.87 -8.38
C ASP A 96 25.95 -10.86 -9.43
N THR A 97 25.01 -10.27 -10.19
CA THR A 97 25.33 -9.36 -11.32
C THR A 97 24.86 -7.93 -11.11
N ASP A 98 24.00 -7.67 -10.11
CA ASP A 98 23.30 -6.38 -9.90
C ASP A 98 22.46 -5.90 -11.09
N LYS A 99 21.99 -6.83 -11.94
CA LYS A 99 21.16 -6.52 -13.10
C LYS A 99 19.74 -7.01 -12.90
N LEU A 100 18.79 -6.28 -13.48
CA LEU A 100 17.42 -6.74 -13.62
C LEU A 100 17.35 -7.83 -14.69
N ILE A 101 16.90 -9.02 -14.31
CA ILE A 101 16.68 -10.17 -15.20
C ILE A 101 15.21 -10.62 -15.08
N ASN A 102 14.74 -11.39 -16.07
CA ASN A 102 13.42 -11.99 -15.99
C ASN A 102 13.31 -12.93 -14.77
N ALA A 103 12.26 -12.78 -13.99
CA ALA A 103 12.08 -13.51 -12.73
C ALA A 103 11.91 -15.02 -12.94
N ASP A 104 11.28 -15.45 -14.06
CA ASP A 104 11.07 -16.85 -14.40
C ASP A 104 12.38 -17.56 -14.78
N SER A 105 13.39 -16.80 -15.24
CA SER A 105 14.72 -17.33 -15.56
C SER A 105 15.68 -17.32 -14.37
N ALA A 106 15.33 -16.65 -13.29
CA ALA A 106 16.17 -16.54 -12.09
C ALA A 106 16.12 -17.83 -11.25
N THR A 107 17.24 -18.17 -10.62
CA THR A 107 17.27 -19.14 -9.54
C THR A 107 17.21 -18.38 -8.20
N TYR A 108 16.31 -18.76 -7.32
CA TYR A 108 16.16 -18.12 -6.02
C TYR A 108 16.80 -18.92 -4.88
N VAL A 109 17.24 -18.21 -3.84
CA VAL A 109 17.60 -18.79 -2.54
C VAL A 109 16.68 -18.19 -1.48
N ILE A 110 15.95 -19.06 -0.76
CA ILE A 110 15.00 -18.72 0.30
C ILE A 110 15.57 -19.09 1.66
N GLY A 111 15.41 -18.22 2.65
CA GLY A 111 15.73 -18.55 4.05
C GLY A 111 17.22 -18.65 4.36
N SER A 112 18.05 -17.91 3.64
CA SER A 112 19.49 -17.80 3.96
C SER A 112 19.73 -17.04 5.27
N SER A 113 20.96 -17.06 5.78
CA SER A 113 21.40 -16.25 6.93
C SER A 113 21.40 -14.75 6.66
N VAL A 114 21.27 -14.33 5.39
CA VAL A 114 21.14 -12.93 4.99
C VAL A 114 19.75 -12.41 5.32
N THR A 115 19.68 -11.22 5.92
CA THR A 115 18.40 -10.63 6.32
C THR A 115 17.55 -10.22 5.10
N GLY A 116 16.27 -10.60 5.09
CA GLY A 116 15.31 -10.16 4.08
C GLY A 116 14.95 -8.69 4.20
N THR A 117 14.34 -8.15 3.15
CA THR A 117 13.79 -6.78 3.13
C THR A 117 12.28 -6.85 3.34
N MET A 118 11.77 -6.23 4.40
CA MET A 118 10.34 -6.22 4.76
C MET A 118 9.73 -7.61 5.03
N SER A 119 10.57 -8.62 5.23
CA SER A 119 10.19 -9.99 5.56
C SER A 119 11.26 -10.59 6.47
N SER A 120 10.85 -11.49 7.36
CA SER A 120 11.78 -12.23 8.24
C SER A 120 12.61 -13.25 7.47
N VAL A 121 12.09 -13.74 6.35
CA VAL A 121 12.73 -14.75 5.49
C VAL A 121 13.29 -14.10 4.25
N SER A 122 14.60 -14.26 4.02
CA SER A 122 15.25 -13.75 2.80
C SER A 122 14.75 -14.48 1.56
N LYS A 123 14.62 -13.73 0.45
CA LYS A 123 14.23 -14.23 -0.86
C LYS A 123 15.09 -13.49 -1.89
N LEU A 124 16.12 -14.13 -2.40
CA LEU A 124 17.16 -13.54 -3.24
C LEU A 124 17.23 -14.24 -4.59
N GLY A 125 17.22 -13.49 -5.70
CA GLY A 125 17.33 -14.00 -7.05
C GLY A 125 18.79 -13.97 -7.55
N PHE A 126 19.16 -14.94 -8.38
CA PHE A 126 20.47 -15.07 -8.99
C PHE A 126 20.35 -15.30 -10.50
N SER A 127 21.34 -14.84 -11.26
CA SER A 127 21.32 -14.94 -12.71
C SER A 127 21.55 -16.38 -13.20
N THR A 128 22.22 -17.21 -12.42
CA THR A 128 22.50 -18.61 -12.73
C THR A 128 22.31 -19.52 -11.51
N LYS A 129 22.06 -20.80 -11.78
CA LYS A 129 21.96 -21.82 -10.72
C LYS A 129 23.30 -22.02 -9.99
N GLU A 130 24.39 -21.87 -10.69
CA GLU A 130 25.75 -22.00 -10.12
C GLU A 130 26.02 -20.91 -9.10
N ALA A 131 25.68 -19.65 -9.41
CA ALA A 131 25.81 -18.53 -8.48
C ALA A 131 24.90 -18.70 -7.24
N ALA A 132 23.67 -19.20 -7.44
CA ALA A 132 22.75 -19.51 -6.34
C ALA A 132 23.30 -20.63 -5.44
N LEU A 133 23.90 -21.68 -6.01
CA LEU A 133 24.54 -22.77 -5.26
C LEU A 133 25.76 -22.30 -4.48
N GLU A 134 26.59 -21.43 -5.05
CA GLU A 134 27.74 -20.84 -4.36
C GLU A 134 27.30 -20.03 -3.16
N PHE A 135 26.29 -19.16 -3.34
CA PHE A 135 25.69 -18.40 -2.25
C PHE A 135 25.08 -19.31 -1.18
N GLN A 136 24.36 -20.36 -1.58
CA GLN A 136 23.75 -21.32 -0.65
C GLN A 136 24.81 -22.04 0.23
N LYS A 137 25.96 -22.37 -0.33
CA LYS A 137 27.05 -22.98 0.45
C LYS A 137 27.56 -22.09 1.58
N GLU A 138 27.60 -20.77 1.33
CA GLU A 138 28.11 -19.80 2.29
C GLU A 138 27.03 -19.34 3.29
N HIS A 139 25.80 -19.16 2.82
CA HIS A 139 24.73 -18.50 3.58
C HIS A 139 23.55 -19.41 3.93
N GLY A 140 23.56 -20.67 3.48
CA GLY A 140 22.43 -21.58 3.67
C GLY A 140 21.21 -21.20 2.83
N GLY A 141 20.06 -21.74 3.19
CA GLY A 141 18.80 -21.55 2.51
C GLY A 141 18.47 -22.67 1.53
N GLU A 142 17.35 -22.54 0.83
CA GLU A 142 16.83 -23.50 -0.14
C GLU A 142 16.79 -22.89 -1.53
N LEU A 143 17.20 -23.67 -2.57
CA LEU A 143 17.03 -23.28 -3.95
C LEU A 143 15.56 -23.34 -4.38
N SER A 144 15.14 -22.39 -5.19
CA SER A 144 13.75 -22.27 -5.62
C SER A 144 13.65 -21.59 -6.99
N ASP A 145 12.46 -21.66 -7.58
CA ASP A 145 12.03 -20.88 -8.73
C ASP A 145 11.15 -19.67 -8.31
N PHE A 146 10.73 -18.85 -9.29
CA PHE A 146 9.91 -17.68 -9.04
C PHE A 146 8.54 -18.04 -8.46
N ASP A 147 7.86 -19.02 -9.02
CA ASP A 147 6.50 -19.40 -8.57
C ASP A 147 6.50 -19.82 -7.10
N THR A 148 7.45 -20.65 -6.72
CA THR A 148 7.60 -21.12 -5.32
C THR A 148 7.92 -19.96 -4.38
N VAL A 149 8.86 -19.08 -4.75
CA VAL A 149 9.23 -17.94 -3.89
C VAL A 149 8.08 -16.92 -3.78
N TYR A 150 7.32 -16.72 -4.85
CA TYR A 150 6.15 -15.84 -4.83
C TYR A 150 5.05 -16.42 -3.95
N ASN A 151 4.74 -17.71 -4.07
CA ASN A 151 3.77 -18.37 -3.19
C ASN A 151 4.18 -18.29 -1.72
N LYS A 152 5.45 -18.57 -1.39
CA LYS A 152 5.97 -18.39 -0.02
C LYS A 152 5.92 -16.94 0.47
N ALA A 153 6.04 -15.96 -0.43
CA ALA A 153 5.87 -14.55 -0.08
C ALA A 153 4.40 -14.22 0.25
N ASN A 154 3.44 -14.76 -0.49
CA ASN A 154 2.02 -14.62 -0.21
C ASN A 154 1.62 -15.30 1.10
N GLU A 155 2.08 -16.55 1.34
CA GLU A 155 1.81 -17.28 2.58
C GLU A 155 2.31 -16.55 3.83
N SER A 156 3.46 -15.86 3.73
CA SER A 156 4.03 -15.09 4.85
C SER A 156 3.51 -13.66 4.93
N LEU A 157 2.69 -13.21 3.97
CA LEU A 157 2.37 -11.79 3.79
C LEU A 157 1.69 -11.17 5.01
N GLU A 158 0.69 -11.84 5.57
CA GLU A 158 -0.05 -11.38 6.75
C GLU A 158 0.88 -11.19 7.95
N ASN A 159 1.71 -12.19 8.25
CA ASN A 159 2.69 -12.12 9.34
C ASN A 159 3.74 -11.03 9.10
N ASP A 160 4.24 -10.88 7.87
CA ASP A 160 5.21 -9.84 7.52
C ASP A 160 4.59 -8.44 7.63
N VAL A 161 3.31 -8.27 7.24
CA VAL A 161 2.56 -7.02 7.40
C VAL A 161 2.41 -6.68 8.88
N GLU A 162 1.95 -7.63 9.71
CA GLU A 162 1.74 -7.41 11.14
C GLU A 162 3.06 -7.05 11.87
N MET A 163 4.14 -7.78 11.57
CA MET A 163 5.47 -7.50 12.14
C MET A 163 5.95 -6.09 11.80
N VAL A 164 5.82 -5.70 10.54
CA VAL A 164 6.21 -4.36 10.06
C VAL A 164 5.35 -3.29 10.70
N GLN A 165 4.03 -3.51 10.82
CA GLN A 165 3.09 -2.57 11.41
C GLN A 165 3.40 -2.33 12.89
N LYS A 166 3.59 -3.38 13.69
CA LYS A 166 4.00 -3.27 15.11
C LYS A 166 5.30 -2.45 15.28
N ARG A 167 6.27 -2.63 14.38
CA ARG A 167 7.51 -1.84 14.39
C ARG A 167 7.27 -0.38 14.04
N LYS A 168 6.41 -0.10 13.05
CA LYS A 168 6.04 1.27 12.66
C LYS A 168 5.39 2.01 13.83
N GLU A 169 4.39 1.42 14.45
CA GLU A 169 3.65 2.00 15.58
C GLU A 169 4.57 2.30 16.78
N LYS A 170 5.42 1.32 17.14
CA LYS A 170 6.28 1.45 18.30
C LYS A 170 7.44 2.43 18.13
N MET A 171 8.02 2.52 16.93
CA MET A 171 9.29 3.21 16.73
C MET A 171 9.27 4.26 15.62
N ILE A 172 8.63 3.96 14.48
CA ILE A 172 8.78 4.77 13.27
C ILE A 172 7.85 5.98 13.31
N TYR A 173 6.57 5.80 13.62
CA TYR A 173 5.62 6.90 13.67
C TYR A 173 5.96 7.95 14.74
N PRO A 174 6.30 7.58 15.99
CA PRO A 174 6.73 8.57 16.99
C PRO A 174 7.99 9.34 16.56
N LYS A 175 8.97 8.65 15.95
CA LYS A 175 10.17 9.30 15.40
C LYS A 175 9.79 10.24 14.25
N GLY A 176 8.95 9.80 13.33
CA GLY A 176 8.47 10.57 12.18
C GLY A 176 7.76 11.84 12.58
N LYS A 177 6.81 11.74 13.53
CA LYS A 177 6.08 12.87 14.10
C LYS A 177 7.04 13.94 14.66
N LYS A 178 7.94 13.52 15.55
CA LYS A 178 8.92 14.43 16.17
C LYS A 178 9.82 15.12 15.14
N LEU A 179 10.28 14.38 14.13
CA LEU A 179 11.12 14.94 13.06
C LEU A 179 10.33 15.93 12.19
N TYR A 180 9.09 15.61 11.85
CA TYR A 180 8.19 16.46 11.08
C TYR A 180 7.95 17.79 11.78
N GLU A 181 7.53 17.76 13.04
CA GLU A 181 7.23 18.95 13.85
C GLU A 181 8.44 19.89 14.02
N VAL A 182 9.67 19.34 14.04
CA VAL A 182 10.89 20.13 14.27
C VAL A 182 11.52 20.64 12.97
N LYS A 183 11.43 19.87 11.88
CA LYS A 183 12.23 20.12 10.68
C LYS A 183 11.44 20.55 9.46
N CYS A 184 10.15 20.24 9.38
CA CYS A 184 9.39 20.41 8.16
C CYS A 184 8.43 21.62 8.23
N GLN A 185 8.15 22.17 7.06
CA GLN A 185 7.00 23.04 6.84
C GLN A 185 5.74 22.21 6.84
N GLU A 186 4.57 22.85 6.90
CA GLU A 186 3.29 22.18 6.76
C GLU A 186 3.17 21.50 5.40
N ILE A 187 2.74 20.25 5.41
CA ILE A 187 2.58 19.41 4.22
C ILE A 187 1.23 18.73 4.34
N ASP A 188 0.36 18.92 3.35
CA ASP A 188 -0.89 18.18 3.25
C ASP A 188 -0.63 16.81 2.57
N PRO A 189 -0.65 15.69 3.30
CA PRO A 189 -0.41 14.37 2.72
C PRO A 189 -1.55 13.92 1.79
N MET A 190 -2.69 14.63 1.78
CA MET A 190 -3.86 14.32 0.96
C MET A 190 -3.68 14.72 -0.51
N GLU A 191 -2.70 15.57 -0.83
CA GLU A 191 -2.38 15.97 -2.21
C GLU A 191 -1.75 14.83 -3.05
N PHE A 192 -1.34 13.72 -2.41
CA PHE A 192 -0.56 12.66 -3.06
C PHE A 192 -1.35 11.35 -3.14
N ASN A 193 -1.16 10.60 -4.23
CA ASN A 193 -1.73 9.26 -4.42
C ASN A 193 -0.77 8.14 -3.98
N LEU A 194 0.53 8.42 -3.93
CA LEU A 194 1.56 7.46 -3.53
C LEU A 194 2.51 8.08 -2.49
N ILE A 195 2.96 7.27 -1.54
CA ILE A 195 3.99 7.68 -0.57
C ILE A 195 5.30 8.09 -1.26
N SER A 196 5.60 7.52 -2.42
CA SER A 196 6.77 7.88 -3.23
C SER A 196 6.66 9.29 -3.80
N GLU A 197 5.46 9.74 -4.18
CA GLU A 197 5.18 11.11 -4.63
C GLU A 197 5.35 12.11 -3.49
N LEU A 198 4.80 11.81 -2.31
CA LEU A 198 5.00 12.62 -1.11
C LEU A 198 6.49 12.80 -0.80
N LYS A 199 7.29 11.73 -0.88
CA LYS A 199 8.74 11.80 -0.65
C LYS A 199 9.47 12.62 -1.70
N ALA A 200 9.11 12.47 -2.98
CA ALA A 200 9.65 13.27 -4.07
C ALA A 200 9.35 14.77 -3.86
N HIS A 201 8.12 15.08 -3.46
CA HIS A 201 7.71 16.45 -3.15
C HIS A 201 8.49 17.06 -1.97
N ILE A 202 8.59 16.33 -0.85
CA ILE A 202 9.37 16.76 0.32
C ILE A 202 10.82 17.09 -0.08
N THR A 203 11.41 16.21 -0.87
CA THR A 203 12.82 16.32 -1.28
C THR A 203 13.01 17.40 -2.33
N GLY A 204 12.19 17.40 -3.38
CA GLY A 204 12.29 18.33 -4.52
C GLY A 204 12.05 19.79 -4.11
N LYS A 205 11.10 20.03 -3.20
CA LYS A 205 10.82 21.37 -2.67
C LYS A 205 11.59 21.72 -1.40
N ASN A 206 12.45 20.83 -0.90
CA ASN A 206 13.24 21.01 0.33
C ASN A 206 12.39 21.47 1.53
N LEU A 207 11.23 20.81 1.71
CA LEU A 207 10.24 21.20 2.73
C LEU A 207 10.68 20.85 4.15
N CYS A 208 11.67 19.99 4.33
CA CYS A 208 12.24 19.62 5.62
C CYS A 208 13.71 19.96 5.66
N LYS A 209 14.10 20.87 6.56
CA LYS A 209 15.49 21.39 6.65
C LYS A 209 16.40 20.45 7.41
N GLY A 210 17.64 20.28 6.91
CA GLY A 210 18.70 19.54 7.59
C GLY A 210 18.41 18.07 7.81
N LEU A 211 17.72 17.41 6.86
CA LEU A 211 17.50 15.98 6.88
C LEU A 211 18.82 15.21 6.69
N LYS A 212 19.01 14.18 7.51
CA LYS A 212 20.15 13.25 7.42
C LYS A 212 19.86 12.07 6.47
N GLY A 213 19.26 12.36 5.30
CA GLY A 213 18.92 11.34 4.30
C GLY A 213 17.70 10.48 4.66
N GLU A 214 17.69 9.25 4.15
CA GLU A 214 16.55 8.33 4.26
C GLU A 214 16.22 7.92 5.70
N GLU A 215 17.17 7.94 6.62
CA GLU A 215 16.96 7.61 8.02
C GLU A 215 15.99 8.57 8.75
N GLU A 216 15.82 9.77 8.21
CA GLU A 216 14.88 10.77 8.71
C GLU A 216 13.72 10.99 7.75
N LEU A 217 13.94 10.96 6.43
CA LEU A 217 12.89 11.12 5.43
C LEU A 217 11.84 10.02 5.49
N GLN A 218 12.27 8.75 5.60
CA GLN A 218 11.35 7.62 5.63
C GLN A 218 10.39 7.64 6.84
N PRO A 219 10.83 7.86 8.08
CA PRO A 219 9.92 8.02 9.21
C PRO A 219 8.93 9.18 9.06
N ILE A 220 9.39 10.33 8.55
CA ILE A 220 8.52 11.49 8.28
C ILE A 220 7.43 11.11 7.28
N ALA A 221 7.82 10.54 6.13
CA ALA A 221 6.87 10.16 5.09
C ALA A 221 5.86 9.12 5.58
N LEU A 222 6.30 8.11 6.35
CA LEU A 222 5.40 7.11 6.93
C LEU A 222 4.45 7.72 7.98
N TYR A 223 4.90 8.64 8.81
CA TYR A 223 4.04 9.35 9.73
C TYR A 223 2.98 10.17 8.99
N LEU A 224 3.38 10.96 8.00
CA LEU A 224 2.45 11.75 7.20
C LEU A 224 1.45 10.86 6.45
N TRP A 225 1.93 9.77 5.83
CA TRP A 225 1.15 8.89 4.98
C TRP A 225 0.18 7.96 5.73
N GLU A 226 0.61 7.42 6.86
CA GLU A 226 -0.12 6.37 7.57
C GLU A 226 -0.75 6.85 8.90
N VAL A 227 -0.43 8.06 9.36
CA VAL A 227 -0.95 8.61 10.63
C VAL A 227 -1.56 10.00 10.45
N ALA A 228 -0.76 11.00 10.01
CA ALA A 228 -1.23 12.38 9.91
C ALA A 228 -2.34 12.54 8.87
N ARG A 229 -2.25 11.81 7.76
CA ARG A 229 -3.28 11.76 6.73
C ARG A 229 -4.66 11.42 7.31
N PHE A 230 -4.72 10.51 8.28
CA PHE A 230 -5.98 10.11 8.92
C PHE A 230 -6.36 10.98 10.12
N ALA A 231 -5.38 11.61 10.78
CA ALA A 231 -5.67 12.53 11.88
C ALA A 231 -6.30 13.84 11.38
N HIS A 232 -5.90 14.33 10.20
CA HIS A 232 -6.52 15.51 9.58
C HIS A 232 -7.94 15.22 9.05
N SER A 233 -8.25 13.95 8.77
CA SER A 233 -9.60 13.55 8.35
C SER A 233 -10.59 13.45 9.50
N SER A 234 -10.15 13.34 10.77
CA SER A 234 -11.05 13.14 11.91
C SER A 234 -12.06 14.27 12.11
N ASP A 235 -11.67 15.52 11.83
CA ASP A 235 -12.56 16.67 11.92
C ASP A 235 -13.46 16.86 10.68
N ARG A 236 -13.20 16.09 9.63
CA ARG A 236 -13.93 16.12 8.36
C ARG A 236 -14.58 14.79 8.01
N GLN A 237 -14.58 13.82 8.93
CA GLN A 237 -15.25 12.54 8.73
C GLN A 237 -16.73 12.63 9.07
N ILE A 238 -17.52 11.67 8.59
CA ILE A 238 -18.88 11.48 9.06
C ILE A 238 -18.79 11.06 10.55
N ASP A 239 -19.31 11.91 11.44
CA ASP A 239 -19.38 11.60 12.88
C ASP A 239 -20.48 10.56 13.12
N VAL A 240 -20.08 9.29 13.23
CA VAL A 240 -20.99 8.17 13.41
C VAL A 240 -21.13 7.84 14.89
N PRO A 241 -22.34 7.98 15.48
CA PRO A 241 -22.59 7.54 16.86
C PRO A 241 -22.23 6.05 17.05
N LYS A 242 -21.63 5.72 18.20
CA LYS A 242 -21.12 4.35 18.47
C LYS A 242 -22.19 3.26 18.39
N ASP A 243 -23.43 3.63 18.66
CA ASP A 243 -24.61 2.75 18.66
C ASP A 243 -25.43 2.85 17.36
N ALA A 244 -25.01 3.70 16.40
CA ALA A 244 -25.70 3.84 15.13
C ALA A 244 -25.67 2.53 14.33
N LYS A 245 -26.84 2.08 13.90
CA LYS A 245 -27.04 0.91 13.06
C LYS A 245 -27.53 1.31 11.69
N CYS A 246 -26.99 0.64 10.67
CA CYS A 246 -27.49 0.72 9.31
C CYS A 246 -28.97 0.26 9.27
N PRO A 247 -29.91 1.08 8.79
CA PRO A 247 -31.32 0.70 8.73
C PRO A 247 -31.62 -0.42 7.73
N VAL A 248 -30.69 -0.70 6.80
CA VAL A 248 -30.84 -1.69 5.76
C VAL A 248 -30.37 -3.09 6.24
N CYS A 249 -29.15 -3.19 6.79
CA CYS A 249 -28.54 -4.46 7.17
C CYS A 249 -28.39 -4.67 8.69
N GLY A 250 -28.61 -3.62 9.52
CA GLY A 250 -28.52 -3.70 10.97
C GLY A 250 -27.11 -3.68 11.56
N MET A 251 -26.07 -3.54 10.74
CA MET A 251 -24.68 -3.47 11.21
C MET A 251 -24.37 -2.19 11.94
N PHE A 252 -23.47 -2.24 12.94
CA PHE A 252 -22.96 -1.05 13.63
C PHE A 252 -22.00 -0.29 12.71
N VAL A 253 -22.43 0.86 12.22
CA VAL A 253 -21.71 1.66 11.22
C VAL A 253 -20.37 2.18 11.75
N ALA A 254 -20.28 2.54 13.02
CA ALA A 254 -19.04 3.01 13.66
C ALA A 254 -17.87 1.99 13.58
N LYS A 255 -18.14 0.72 13.27
CA LYS A 255 -17.10 -0.30 13.03
C LYS A 255 -16.45 -0.19 11.66
N TYR A 256 -17.07 0.54 10.75
CA TYR A 256 -16.68 0.62 9.34
C TYR A 256 -16.53 2.09 8.87
N PRO A 257 -15.75 2.93 9.55
CA PRO A 257 -15.70 4.37 9.27
C PRO A 257 -15.29 4.70 7.83
N LYS A 258 -14.49 3.84 7.20
CA LYS A 258 -14.07 3.98 5.80
C LYS A 258 -15.24 3.88 4.80
N TRP A 259 -16.31 3.21 5.21
CA TRP A 259 -17.45 2.92 4.36
C TRP A 259 -18.68 3.76 4.74
N ALA A 260 -18.58 4.51 5.84
CA ALA A 260 -19.71 5.26 6.38
C ALA A 260 -20.35 6.17 5.33
N ALA A 261 -21.68 6.09 5.25
CA ALA A 261 -22.50 7.02 4.51
C ALA A 261 -23.61 7.55 5.42
N TYR A 262 -24.15 8.72 5.09
CA TYR A 262 -25.04 9.48 5.96
C TYR A 262 -26.11 10.18 5.18
N ILE A 263 -27.33 10.19 5.71
CA ILE A 263 -28.45 10.99 5.22
C ILE A 263 -29.09 11.73 6.41
N LYS A 264 -29.43 12.98 6.18
CA LYS A 264 -30.32 13.77 7.02
C LYS A 264 -31.61 14.10 6.28
N ASN A 265 -32.73 13.90 6.91
CA ASN A 265 -34.04 14.31 6.45
C ASN A 265 -34.82 14.98 7.60
N GLU A 266 -36.09 15.34 7.37
CA GLU A 266 -36.95 15.96 8.38
C GLU A 266 -37.26 15.06 9.61
N LYS A 267 -37.04 13.76 9.50
CA LYS A 267 -37.30 12.77 10.55
C LYS A 267 -36.08 12.44 11.40
N GLY A 268 -34.88 12.80 10.92
CA GLY A 268 -33.63 12.55 11.65
C GLY A 268 -32.42 12.26 10.76
N GLU A 269 -31.48 11.59 11.37
CA GLU A 269 -30.18 11.24 10.78
C GLU A 269 -30.05 9.72 10.66
N PHE A 270 -29.57 9.25 9.52
CA PHE A 270 -29.40 7.84 9.19
C PHE A 270 -27.98 7.57 8.75
N TYR A 271 -27.41 6.51 9.27
CA TYR A 271 -26.02 6.11 9.02
C TYR A 271 -26.02 4.74 8.36
N PHE A 272 -25.14 4.55 7.37
CA PHE A 272 -25.02 3.34 6.56
C PHE A 272 -23.58 2.86 6.56
N ASP A 273 -23.38 1.56 6.53
CA ASP A 273 -22.08 0.91 6.45
C ASP A 273 -21.56 0.72 5.01
N GLY A 274 -22.24 1.36 4.05
CA GLY A 274 -21.87 1.43 2.64
C GLY A 274 -22.82 2.30 1.83
N VAL A 275 -22.35 2.82 0.71
CA VAL A 275 -23.16 3.63 -0.21
C VAL A 275 -24.27 2.80 -0.85
N LYS A 276 -24.01 1.51 -1.11
CA LYS A 276 -25.02 0.59 -1.64
C LYS A 276 -26.27 0.56 -0.76
N ASP A 277 -26.09 0.40 0.55
CA ASP A 277 -27.20 0.36 1.48
C ASP A 277 -27.88 1.72 1.62
N MET A 278 -27.11 2.83 1.58
CA MET A 278 -27.68 4.16 1.51
C MET A 278 -28.60 4.33 0.28
N MET A 279 -28.16 3.89 -0.89
CA MET A 279 -28.97 4.00 -2.12
C MET A 279 -30.20 3.09 -2.10
N LYS A 280 -30.11 1.88 -1.53
CA LYS A 280 -31.27 1.01 -1.29
C LYS A 280 -32.33 1.72 -0.45
N PHE A 281 -31.90 2.36 0.63
CA PHE A 281 -32.78 3.11 1.52
C PHE A 281 -33.42 4.32 0.84
N ILE A 282 -32.67 5.05 0.01
CA ILE A 282 -33.19 6.19 -0.78
C ILE A 282 -34.27 5.74 -1.75
N PHE A 283 -34.02 4.65 -2.50
CA PHE A 283 -34.93 4.19 -3.55
C PHE A 283 -36.19 3.52 -3.01
N ASN A 284 -36.08 2.76 -1.93
CA ASN A 284 -37.19 1.98 -1.38
C ASN A 284 -37.26 2.09 0.16
N PRO A 285 -37.51 3.27 0.73
CA PRO A 285 -37.51 3.44 2.18
C PRO A 285 -38.57 2.59 2.89
N LYS A 286 -39.67 2.25 2.20
CA LYS A 286 -40.75 1.41 2.76
C LYS A 286 -40.29 -0.02 3.08
N ASP A 287 -39.32 -0.55 2.34
CA ASP A 287 -38.75 -1.88 2.61
C ASP A 287 -38.03 -1.95 3.95
N TYR A 288 -37.68 -0.77 4.50
CA TYR A 288 -36.97 -0.58 5.76
C TYR A 288 -37.83 0.11 6.82
N ALA A 289 -39.17 0.03 6.68
CA ALA A 289 -40.16 0.63 7.60
C ALA A 289 -40.12 2.15 7.68
N HIS A 290 -39.74 2.83 6.60
CA HIS A 290 -39.73 4.29 6.48
C HIS A 290 -40.64 4.77 5.34
N GLU A 291 -41.32 5.90 5.55
CA GLU A 291 -42.05 6.56 4.49
C GLU A 291 -41.07 7.34 3.60
N PRO A 292 -41.44 7.60 2.32
CA PRO A 292 -40.68 8.48 1.45
C PRO A 292 -40.39 9.83 2.11
N PHE A 293 -39.21 10.38 1.85
CA PHE A 293 -38.69 11.60 2.47
C PHE A 293 -37.88 12.43 1.48
N GLU A 294 -37.71 13.71 1.79
CA GLU A 294 -36.78 14.58 1.09
C GLU A 294 -35.40 14.54 1.79
N ILE A 295 -34.35 14.46 1.00
CA ILE A 295 -32.98 14.48 1.50
C ILE A 295 -32.58 15.94 1.73
N ILE A 296 -32.27 16.29 3.00
CA ILE A 296 -31.73 17.60 3.37
C ILE A 296 -30.21 17.61 3.16
N GLU A 297 -29.53 16.53 3.52
CA GLU A 297 -28.09 16.36 3.43
C GLU A 297 -27.78 14.89 3.17
N ALA A 298 -26.85 14.60 2.27
CA ALA A 298 -26.33 13.25 2.04
C ALA A 298 -24.82 13.30 1.90
N LYS A 299 -24.12 12.52 2.70
CA LYS A 299 -22.65 12.43 2.70
C LYS A 299 -22.17 11.00 2.52
N VAL A 300 -21.02 10.88 1.90
CA VAL A 300 -20.28 9.61 1.73
C VAL A 300 -18.83 9.81 2.13
N THR A 301 -18.14 8.73 2.46
CA THR A 301 -16.72 8.77 2.84
C THR A 301 -15.84 8.54 1.61
N ASP A 302 -15.02 9.51 1.22
CA ASP A 302 -14.00 9.32 0.17
C ASP A 302 -13.10 8.14 0.53
N TYR A 303 -12.97 7.21 -0.42
CA TYR A 303 -12.25 5.96 -0.18
C TYR A 303 -10.75 6.15 0.11
N TYR A 304 -10.10 7.15 -0.53
CA TYR A 304 -8.68 7.41 -0.32
C TYR A 304 -8.42 8.35 0.86
N THR A 305 -9.24 9.39 0.99
CA THR A 305 -8.98 10.45 1.97
C THR A 305 -9.66 10.22 3.29
N LEU A 306 -10.71 9.39 3.34
CA LEU A 306 -11.60 9.18 4.47
C LEU A 306 -12.38 10.44 4.89
N GLU A 307 -12.38 11.48 4.10
CA GLU A 307 -13.16 12.69 4.34
C GLU A 307 -14.63 12.50 3.92
N ALA A 308 -15.51 13.16 4.63
CA ALA A 308 -16.91 13.27 4.24
C ALA A 308 -17.05 14.15 2.99
N LEU A 309 -17.76 13.64 1.99
CA LEU A 309 -18.10 14.33 0.76
C LEU A 309 -19.60 14.50 0.68
N GLU A 310 -20.07 15.59 0.09
CA GLU A 310 -21.44 15.65 -0.41
C GLU A 310 -21.65 14.53 -1.44
N ALA A 311 -22.67 13.70 -1.21
CA ALA A 311 -22.89 12.51 -2.05
C ALA A 311 -23.08 12.86 -3.52
N LYS A 312 -23.67 14.02 -3.81
CA LYS A 312 -23.91 14.52 -5.20
C LYS A 312 -22.65 14.92 -5.93
N ASP A 313 -21.58 15.27 -5.19
CA ASP A 313 -20.33 15.75 -5.76
C ASP A 313 -19.29 14.62 -5.93
N ALA A 314 -19.62 13.41 -5.48
CA ALA A 314 -18.69 12.27 -5.54
C ALA A 314 -18.77 11.52 -6.89
N PHE A 315 -17.63 10.92 -7.24
CA PHE A 315 -17.46 9.98 -8.35
C PHE A 315 -17.45 8.55 -7.79
N TYR A 316 -18.35 7.69 -8.25
CA TYR A 316 -18.51 6.34 -7.73
C TYR A 316 -17.95 5.29 -8.68
N VAL A 317 -16.99 4.49 -8.19
CA VAL A 317 -16.52 3.33 -8.96
C VAL A 317 -17.40 2.12 -8.62
N VAL A 318 -17.84 1.43 -9.68
CA VAL A 318 -18.74 0.27 -9.61
C VAL A 318 -18.08 -0.95 -10.19
N GLY A 319 -18.29 -2.11 -9.54
CA GLY A 319 -17.86 -3.42 -10.03
C GLY A 319 -16.36 -3.66 -9.89
N SER A 320 -15.72 -3.07 -8.89
CA SER A 320 -14.34 -3.32 -8.52
C SER A 320 -14.17 -4.66 -7.78
N ASP A 321 -12.92 -5.10 -7.59
CA ASP A 321 -12.56 -6.25 -6.76
C ASP A 321 -12.38 -5.91 -5.28
N VAL A 322 -12.75 -4.69 -4.88
CA VAL A 322 -12.77 -4.24 -3.49
C VAL A 322 -14.17 -4.37 -2.93
N TYR A 323 -14.28 -5.06 -1.79
CA TYR A 323 -15.54 -5.34 -1.13
C TYR A 323 -15.73 -4.45 0.10
N GLY A 324 -16.93 -3.91 0.23
CA GLY A 324 -17.39 -3.28 1.46
C GLY A 324 -17.87 -4.29 2.51
N PRO A 325 -18.40 -3.82 3.64
CA PRO A 325 -18.91 -4.71 4.71
C PRO A 325 -20.00 -5.68 4.22
N MET A 326 -20.78 -5.29 3.21
CA MET A 326 -21.87 -6.09 2.63
C MET A 326 -21.57 -6.55 1.19
N GLY A 327 -20.30 -6.81 0.85
CA GLY A 327 -19.88 -7.30 -0.47
C GLY A 327 -19.58 -6.21 -1.48
N ASN A 328 -20.04 -6.35 -2.74
CA ASN A 328 -19.80 -5.34 -3.77
C ASN A 328 -20.38 -3.97 -3.35
N GLU A 329 -19.71 -2.90 -3.75
CA GLU A 329 -20.01 -1.57 -3.24
C GLU A 329 -19.94 -0.49 -4.35
N LEU A 330 -20.54 0.66 -4.06
CA LEU A 330 -20.35 1.92 -4.78
C LEU A 330 -19.25 2.69 -4.05
N ILE A 331 -18.07 2.80 -4.65
CA ILE A 331 -16.88 3.33 -3.96
C ILE A 331 -16.68 4.81 -4.32
N PRO A 332 -16.87 5.75 -3.37
CA PRO A 332 -16.86 7.17 -3.65
C PRO A 332 -15.46 7.79 -3.61
N PHE A 333 -15.26 8.80 -4.47
CA PHE A 333 -14.05 9.61 -4.57
C PHE A 333 -14.41 11.07 -4.78
N SER A 334 -13.64 11.97 -4.16
CA SER A 334 -13.77 13.42 -4.34
C SER A 334 -13.22 13.91 -5.68
N LYS A 335 -12.27 13.16 -6.28
CA LYS A 335 -11.61 13.52 -7.53
C LYS A 335 -11.85 12.45 -8.58
N GLU A 336 -12.26 12.86 -9.78
CA GLU A 336 -12.43 11.95 -10.91
C GLU A 336 -11.13 11.20 -11.26
N SER A 337 -9.97 11.87 -11.12
CA SER A 337 -8.67 11.24 -11.33
C SER A 337 -8.42 10.06 -10.38
N ASN A 338 -8.83 10.19 -9.11
CA ASN A 338 -8.71 9.13 -8.10
C ASN A 338 -9.65 7.97 -8.43
N ALA A 339 -10.89 8.27 -8.84
CA ALA A 339 -11.85 7.27 -9.30
C ALA A 339 -11.33 6.50 -10.52
N LYS A 340 -10.72 7.18 -11.49
CA LYS A 340 -10.09 6.55 -12.67
C LYS A 340 -8.92 5.65 -12.27
N THR A 341 -8.01 6.14 -11.43
CA THR A 341 -6.88 5.34 -10.92
C THR A 341 -7.38 4.11 -10.17
N PHE A 342 -8.34 4.29 -9.27
CA PHE A 342 -8.92 3.17 -8.52
C PHE A 342 -9.62 2.16 -9.44
N ARG A 343 -10.44 2.64 -10.40
CA ARG A 343 -11.09 1.77 -11.39
C ARG A 343 -10.08 0.90 -12.12
N ASP A 344 -9.00 1.52 -12.59
CA ASP A 344 -7.98 0.83 -13.39
C ASP A 344 -7.15 -0.14 -12.52
N ASP A 345 -6.86 0.21 -11.26
CA ASP A 345 -6.10 -0.62 -10.32
C ASP A 345 -6.94 -1.77 -9.72
N HIS A 346 -8.25 -1.58 -9.57
CA HIS A 346 -9.17 -2.50 -8.89
C HIS A 346 -10.25 -3.09 -9.81
N LYS A 347 -10.02 -3.13 -11.13
CA LYS A 347 -10.93 -3.74 -12.11
C LYS A 347 -12.34 -3.16 -12.14
N GLY A 348 -12.49 -1.91 -11.69
CA GLY A 348 -13.78 -1.24 -11.72
C GLY A 348 -14.34 -1.21 -13.14
N LYS A 349 -15.63 -1.50 -13.29
CA LYS A 349 -16.29 -1.58 -14.60
C LYS A 349 -16.64 -0.21 -15.14
N GLN A 350 -17.07 0.68 -14.27
CA GLN A 350 -17.52 2.04 -14.66
C GLN A 350 -17.36 3.03 -13.50
N ILE A 351 -17.40 4.30 -13.84
CA ILE A 351 -17.50 5.42 -12.90
C ILE A 351 -18.83 6.11 -13.21
N VAL A 352 -19.61 6.36 -12.17
CA VAL A 352 -20.91 7.02 -12.26
C VAL A 352 -20.98 8.19 -11.28
N SER A 353 -21.79 9.21 -11.60
CA SER A 353 -22.19 10.26 -10.67
C SER A 353 -23.35 9.78 -9.78
N PHE A 354 -23.70 10.54 -8.76
CA PHE A 354 -24.82 10.24 -7.87
C PHE A 354 -26.15 10.06 -8.63
N ASP A 355 -26.43 10.95 -9.56
CA ASP A 355 -27.66 10.94 -10.34
C ASP A 355 -27.75 9.81 -11.39
N GLU A 356 -26.64 9.18 -11.72
CA GLU A 356 -26.57 8.01 -12.61
C GLU A 356 -26.74 6.69 -11.86
N ILE A 357 -26.77 6.69 -10.53
CA ILE A 357 -27.04 5.49 -9.74
C ILE A 357 -28.53 5.18 -9.82
N THR A 358 -28.85 4.00 -10.35
CA THR A 358 -30.24 3.53 -10.49
C THR A 358 -30.53 2.32 -9.61
N PRO A 359 -31.81 2.04 -9.30
CA PRO A 359 -32.19 0.81 -8.58
C PRO A 359 -31.65 -0.46 -9.23
N GLU A 360 -31.63 -0.51 -10.57
CA GLU A 360 -31.13 -1.65 -11.36
C GLU A 360 -29.62 -1.80 -11.14
N LEU A 361 -28.86 -0.69 -11.16
CA LEU A 361 -27.42 -0.73 -10.88
C LEU A 361 -27.15 -1.25 -9.48
N VAL A 362 -27.86 -0.76 -8.47
CA VAL A 362 -27.69 -1.19 -7.08
C VAL A 362 -27.97 -2.69 -6.92
N LYS A 363 -28.99 -3.23 -7.60
CA LYS A 363 -29.29 -4.68 -7.60
C LYS A 363 -28.14 -5.54 -8.15
N THR A 364 -27.32 -5.02 -9.05
CA THR A 364 -26.15 -5.78 -9.58
C THR A 364 -25.03 -5.96 -8.56
N LEU A 365 -25.12 -5.27 -7.43
CA LEU A 365 -24.11 -5.29 -6.36
C LEU A 365 -24.47 -6.28 -5.23
N ASP A 366 -25.63 -6.93 -5.28
CA ASP A 366 -26.10 -7.91 -4.29
C ASP A 366 -25.55 -9.33 -4.51
#